data_0d8f69729889a18d28a3af7638d853ad
#
_entry.id   0d8f69729889a18d28a3af7638d853ad
#
_cell.length_a   1.000
_cell.length_b   1.000
_cell.length_c   1.000
_cell.angle_alpha   90.00
_cell.angle_beta   90.00
_cell.angle_gamma   90.00
#
_symmetry.space_group_name_H-M   'P 1'
#
loop_
_entity.id
_entity.type
_entity.pdbx_description
1 polymer ?
#
loop_
_entity_poly.entity_id
_entity_poly.type
_entity_poly.pdbx_seq_one_letter_code
_entity_poly.pdbx_strand_id
1 'polypeptide(L)'
;MLLPDPRLLPRVAPKNEIIRAVLACLAETDIAAIGRKQATLEGLLRDALDMDDAQALTVALQLAPEQTAYRHLWHTLLDVLGAGVTEQHAVVFALPLVLATGSRKETQLPARIDAGPVLAILREQGVIRESAQVWLGGELLHPDTLAGLSFGQLWQCSQSAGLEGLPQTLAGTPVPVHEEGVFVRYLLGVALQEADQPAPVRLGGMVGDWGMLVMRNLAAQLETPRVTLFPIPAVPNLVPEALRQGLALRLDVNMQMWASNIIRKLRKGGVEIVGVAAAHENNEIRFTVSSPGDDKNWSGFVWPLAPLDSVERIEENFRALMSECQVSDVRVLADIQPDRVDGVPFLVTCNDAAARPA
;
A
#
# COMPACT_ATOMS: atom_id res chain seq x y z
N MET A 1 4.80 -5.07 -13.21
CA MET A 1 4.81 -6.25 -14.09
C MET A 1 3.63 -6.09 -15.02
N LEU A 2 3.84 -5.48 -16.20
CA LEU A 2 2.82 -5.51 -17.24
C LEU A 2 2.47 -6.98 -17.42
N LEU A 3 1.25 -7.35 -17.12
CA LEU A 3 0.78 -8.69 -17.41
C LEU A 3 0.95 -8.86 -18.92
N PRO A 4 1.62 -9.92 -19.39
CA PRO A 4 1.79 -10.14 -20.81
C PRO A 4 0.40 -10.15 -21.46
N ASP A 5 0.29 -9.63 -22.69
CA ASP A 5 -0.97 -9.62 -23.46
C ASP A 5 -1.62 -11.00 -23.29
N PRO A 6 -2.84 -11.08 -22.72
CA PRO A 6 -3.51 -12.36 -22.47
C PRO A 6 -3.67 -13.22 -23.72
N ARG A 7 -3.48 -12.64 -24.92
CA ARG A 7 -3.48 -13.33 -26.22
C ARG A 7 -2.16 -14.05 -26.52
N LEU A 8 -1.06 -13.74 -25.80
CA LEU A 8 0.27 -14.31 -26.01
C LEU A 8 0.63 -15.39 -24.99
N LEU A 9 -0.15 -15.56 -23.93
CA LEU A 9 0.08 -16.63 -22.96
C LEU A 9 -0.41 -17.96 -23.56
N PRO A 10 0.45 -19.02 -23.57
CA PRO A 10 -0.04 -20.35 -23.92
C PRO A 10 -1.18 -20.68 -22.93
N ARG A 11 -2.33 -21.14 -23.45
CA ARG A 11 -3.46 -21.63 -22.66
C ARG A 11 -3.12 -22.95 -21.96
N VAL A 12 -2.06 -22.95 -21.17
CA VAL A 12 -1.75 -24.02 -20.24
C VAL A 12 -2.62 -23.79 -19.03
N ALA A 13 -3.58 -24.68 -18.80
CA ALA A 13 -4.40 -24.65 -17.58
C ALA A 13 -3.45 -24.57 -16.37
N PRO A 14 -3.58 -23.56 -15.52
CA PRO A 14 -2.68 -23.40 -14.38
C PRO A 14 -2.75 -24.67 -13.51
N LYS A 15 -1.60 -25.24 -13.20
CA LYS A 15 -1.52 -26.46 -12.36
C LYS A 15 -1.89 -26.17 -10.90
N ASN A 16 -1.91 -24.90 -10.51
CA ASN A 16 -2.25 -24.48 -9.15
C ASN A 16 -3.78 -24.52 -8.95
N GLU A 17 -4.24 -25.24 -7.96
CA GLU A 17 -5.66 -25.43 -7.64
C GLU A 17 -6.34 -24.15 -7.21
N ILE A 18 -5.63 -23.29 -6.46
CA ILE A 18 -6.14 -22.00 -6.00
C ILE A 18 -6.45 -21.12 -7.21
N ILE A 19 -5.53 -21.02 -8.19
CA ILE A 19 -5.78 -20.22 -9.41
C ILE A 19 -6.92 -20.78 -10.24
N ARG A 20 -7.05 -22.11 -10.32
CA ARG A 20 -8.20 -22.73 -11.02
C ARG A 20 -9.52 -22.37 -10.34
N ALA A 21 -9.55 -22.35 -9.00
CA ALA A 21 -10.73 -21.94 -8.23
C ALA A 21 -11.06 -20.45 -8.44
N VAL A 22 -10.05 -19.56 -8.43
CA VAL A 22 -10.22 -18.13 -8.73
C VAL A 22 -10.84 -17.93 -10.13
N LEU A 23 -10.26 -18.55 -11.15
CA LEU A 23 -10.79 -18.43 -12.53
C LEU A 23 -12.18 -19.02 -12.68
N ALA A 24 -12.50 -20.10 -11.92
CA ALA A 24 -13.83 -20.66 -11.89
C ALA A 24 -14.85 -19.71 -11.24
N CYS A 25 -14.47 -18.96 -10.20
CA CYS A 25 -15.32 -17.93 -9.61
C CYS A 25 -15.59 -16.80 -10.62
N LEU A 26 -14.56 -16.30 -11.27
CA LEU A 26 -14.66 -15.16 -12.22
C LEU A 26 -15.41 -15.52 -13.51
N ALA A 27 -15.39 -16.77 -13.94
CA ALA A 27 -16.10 -17.24 -15.13
C ALA A 27 -17.58 -17.55 -14.89
N GLU A 28 -18.04 -17.57 -13.64
CA GLU A 28 -19.41 -17.92 -13.29
C GLU A 28 -20.34 -16.71 -13.33
N THR A 29 -21.58 -16.92 -13.75
CA THR A 29 -22.62 -15.89 -13.80
C THR A 29 -23.83 -16.18 -12.92
N ASP A 30 -24.02 -17.43 -12.52
CA ASP A 30 -25.07 -17.81 -11.57
C ASP A 30 -24.65 -17.51 -10.13
N ILE A 31 -25.42 -16.69 -9.43
CA ILE A 31 -25.13 -16.23 -8.07
C ILE A 31 -24.96 -17.41 -7.09
N ALA A 32 -25.82 -18.42 -7.18
CA ALA A 32 -25.73 -19.59 -6.29
C ALA A 32 -24.49 -20.43 -6.58
N ALA A 33 -24.08 -20.53 -7.85
CA ALA A 33 -22.86 -21.21 -8.25
C ALA A 33 -21.60 -20.42 -7.84
N ILE A 34 -21.63 -19.09 -7.95
CA ILE A 34 -20.56 -18.20 -7.46
C ILE A 34 -20.32 -18.48 -5.97
N GLY A 35 -21.38 -18.50 -5.14
CA GLY A 35 -21.24 -18.76 -3.71
C GLY A 35 -20.58 -20.10 -3.39
N ARG A 36 -20.94 -21.18 -4.12
CA ARG A 36 -20.31 -22.49 -3.93
C ARG A 36 -18.83 -22.52 -4.35
N LYS A 37 -18.49 -21.85 -5.45
CA LYS A 37 -17.10 -21.76 -5.93
C LYS A 37 -16.25 -20.90 -5.01
N GLN A 38 -16.83 -19.80 -4.48
CA GLN A 38 -16.18 -18.94 -3.50
C GLN A 38 -15.87 -19.73 -2.22
N ALA A 39 -16.83 -20.50 -1.69
CA ALA A 39 -16.59 -21.36 -0.55
C ALA A 39 -15.49 -22.41 -0.80
N THR A 40 -15.39 -22.93 -2.04
CA THR A 40 -14.30 -23.82 -2.43
C THR A 40 -12.95 -23.11 -2.41
N LEU A 41 -12.88 -21.90 -2.95
CA LEU A 41 -11.64 -21.08 -2.94
C LEU A 41 -11.21 -20.78 -1.49
N GLU A 42 -12.15 -20.37 -0.65
CA GLU A 42 -11.88 -20.11 0.77
C GLU A 42 -11.37 -21.36 1.50
N GLY A 43 -11.95 -22.54 1.21
CA GLY A 43 -11.48 -23.82 1.75
C GLY A 43 -10.02 -24.09 1.38
N LEU A 44 -9.67 -23.96 0.09
CA LEU A 44 -8.29 -24.15 -0.38
C LEU A 44 -7.31 -23.15 0.27
N LEU A 45 -7.74 -21.90 0.49
CA LEU A 45 -6.91 -20.91 1.17
C LEU A 45 -6.71 -21.24 2.65
N ARG A 46 -7.77 -21.68 3.36
CA ARG A 46 -7.66 -22.14 4.76
C ARG A 46 -6.71 -23.35 4.88
N ASP A 47 -6.86 -24.33 4.00
CA ASP A 47 -5.97 -25.50 4.00
C ASP A 47 -4.50 -25.11 3.80
N ALA A 48 -4.23 -24.19 2.87
CA ALA A 48 -2.88 -23.69 2.64
C ALA A 48 -2.32 -22.87 3.83
N LEU A 49 -3.17 -22.10 4.51
CA LEU A 49 -2.81 -21.35 5.70
C LEU A 49 -2.56 -22.27 6.92
N ASP A 50 -3.40 -23.27 7.12
CA ASP A 50 -3.27 -24.27 8.21
C ASP A 50 -1.98 -25.08 8.06
N MET A 51 -1.59 -25.38 6.83
CA MET A 51 -0.33 -26.08 6.53
C MET A 51 0.90 -25.18 6.48
N ASP A 52 0.74 -23.86 6.67
CA ASP A 52 1.78 -22.83 6.44
C ASP A 52 2.45 -22.96 5.06
N ASP A 53 1.65 -23.31 4.04
CA ASP A 53 2.14 -23.44 2.65
C ASP A 53 2.25 -22.08 1.98
N ALA A 54 3.21 -21.28 2.47
CA ALA A 54 3.52 -19.96 1.91
C ALA A 54 3.90 -20.05 0.42
N GLN A 55 4.44 -21.19 -0.02
CA GLN A 55 4.81 -21.39 -1.42
C GLN A 55 3.57 -21.48 -2.31
N ALA A 56 2.55 -22.27 -1.91
CA ALA A 56 1.32 -22.39 -2.68
C ALA A 56 0.61 -21.04 -2.84
N LEU A 57 0.53 -20.25 -1.76
CA LEU A 57 -0.06 -18.91 -1.77
C LEU A 57 0.73 -17.92 -2.65
N THR A 58 2.07 -17.90 -2.50
CA THR A 58 2.94 -17.02 -3.29
C THR A 58 2.87 -17.36 -4.78
N VAL A 59 2.92 -18.65 -5.12
CA VAL A 59 2.80 -19.12 -6.50
C VAL A 59 1.43 -18.79 -7.08
N ALA A 60 0.35 -18.93 -6.29
CA ALA A 60 -0.99 -18.56 -6.74
C ALA A 60 -1.07 -17.07 -7.08
N LEU A 61 -0.56 -16.18 -6.22
CA LEU A 61 -0.52 -14.74 -6.48
C LEU A 61 0.34 -14.40 -7.72
N GLN A 62 1.47 -15.07 -7.92
CA GLN A 62 2.33 -14.84 -9.08
C GLN A 62 1.76 -15.36 -10.39
N LEU A 63 0.99 -16.45 -10.35
CA LEU A 63 0.36 -17.07 -11.52
C LEU A 63 -0.99 -16.47 -11.89
N ALA A 64 -1.50 -15.50 -11.12
CA ALA A 64 -2.74 -14.82 -11.45
C ALA A 64 -2.62 -14.18 -12.86
N PRO A 65 -3.43 -14.60 -13.85
CA PRO A 65 -3.19 -14.25 -15.26
C PRO A 65 -3.51 -12.79 -15.57
N GLU A 66 -4.32 -12.15 -14.74
CA GLU A 66 -4.75 -10.75 -14.92
C GLU A 66 -5.00 -10.09 -13.56
N GLN A 67 -5.05 -8.77 -13.55
CA GLN A 67 -5.25 -7.97 -12.34
C GLN A 67 -6.56 -8.32 -11.61
N THR A 68 -7.62 -8.64 -12.35
CA THR A 68 -8.91 -9.03 -11.77
C THR A 68 -8.78 -10.32 -10.96
N ALA A 69 -8.07 -11.33 -11.49
CA ALA A 69 -7.81 -12.59 -10.80
C ALA A 69 -6.92 -12.39 -9.56
N TYR A 70 -5.87 -11.57 -9.70
CA TYR A 70 -5.01 -11.21 -8.56
C TYR A 70 -5.83 -10.50 -7.47
N ARG A 71 -6.64 -9.52 -7.84
CA ARG A 71 -7.48 -8.76 -6.90
C ARG A 71 -8.48 -9.65 -6.19
N HIS A 72 -9.14 -10.54 -6.93
CA HIS A 72 -10.10 -11.47 -6.34
C HIS A 72 -9.42 -12.41 -5.32
N LEU A 73 -8.29 -13.01 -5.68
CA LEU A 73 -7.50 -13.85 -4.79
C LEU A 73 -7.04 -13.08 -3.54
N TRP A 74 -6.49 -11.87 -3.73
CA TRP A 74 -6.01 -11.03 -2.63
C TRP A 74 -7.10 -10.70 -1.62
N HIS A 75 -8.27 -10.24 -2.10
CA HIS A 75 -9.38 -9.92 -1.21
C HIS A 75 -9.92 -11.15 -0.50
N THR A 76 -10.08 -12.27 -1.21
CA THR A 76 -10.52 -13.52 -0.56
C THR A 76 -9.52 -13.98 0.52
N LEU A 77 -8.23 -13.85 0.28
CA LEU A 77 -7.21 -14.17 1.28
C LEU A 77 -7.31 -13.26 2.52
N LEU A 78 -7.51 -11.95 2.32
CA LEU A 78 -7.73 -11.03 3.42
C LEU A 78 -9.02 -11.33 4.18
N ASP A 79 -10.09 -11.66 3.49
CA ASP A 79 -11.37 -12.05 4.11
C ASP A 79 -11.19 -13.30 4.98
N VAL A 80 -10.47 -14.30 4.48
CA VAL A 80 -10.16 -15.51 5.25
C VAL A 80 -9.32 -15.18 6.49
N LEU A 81 -8.28 -14.36 6.35
CA LEU A 81 -7.42 -13.93 7.47
C LEU A 81 -8.20 -13.14 8.53
N GLY A 82 -9.18 -12.33 8.10
CA GLY A 82 -9.98 -11.48 8.98
C GLY A 82 -11.18 -12.18 9.63
N ALA A 83 -11.68 -13.25 9.01
CA ALA A 83 -12.90 -13.93 9.48
C ALA A 83 -12.67 -14.88 10.65
N GLY A 84 -11.44 -15.40 10.81
CA GLY A 84 -11.17 -16.47 11.78
C GLY A 84 -12.00 -17.73 11.54
N VAL A 85 -11.84 -18.74 12.38
CA VAL A 85 -12.62 -20.01 12.33
C VAL A 85 -13.42 -20.26 13.61
N THR A 86 -13.17 -19.50 14.65
CA THR A 86 -13.77 -19.67 15.99
C THR A 86 -14.71 -18.52 16.34
N GLU A 87 -15.63 -18.77 17.27
CA GLU A 87 -16.55 -17.73 17.78
C GLU A 87 -15.80 -16.51 18.36
N GLN A 88 -14.60 -16.73 18.86
CA GLN A 88 -13.69 -15.67 19.25
C GLN A 88 -12.34 -15.89 18.55
N HIS A 89 -11.86 -14.83 17.87
CA HIS A 89 -10.59 -14.88 17.13
C HIS A 89 -9.87 -13.53 17.20
N ALA A 90 -8.58 -13.52 16.92
CA ALA A 90 -7.80 -12.30 16.92
C ALA A 90 -7.76 -11.67 15.52
N VAL A 91 -7.95 -10.37 15.45
CA VAL A 91 -7.74 -9.55 14.25
C VAL A 91 -6.38 -8.86 14.36
N VAL A 92 -5.42 -9.26 13.54
CA VAL A 92 -4.07 -8.68 13.50
C VAL A 92 -4.05 -7.55 12.47
N PHE A 93 -3.80 -6.34 12.93
CA PHE A 93 -3.84 -5.15 12.09
C PHE A 93 -2.58 -4.28 12.27
N ALA A 94 -2.33 -3.41 11.31
CA ALA A 94 -1.29 -2.41 11.42
C ALA A 94 -1.79 -1.02 10.99
N LEU A 95 -1.19 0.01 11.57
CA LEU A 95 -1.45 1.41 11.27
C LEU A 95 -0.20 2.02 10.63
N PRO A 96 -0.23 2.40 9.34
CA PRO A 96 0.91 3.01 8.68
C PRO A 96 1.11 4.47 9.13
N LEU A 97 2.36 4.84 9.33
CA LEU A 97 2.82 6.19 9.67
C LEU A 97 3.80 6.63 8.60
N VAL A 98 3.50 7.74 7.91
CA VAL A 98 4.41 8.31 6.90
C VAL A 98 5.21 9.45 7.52
N LEU A 99 6.53 9.34 7.41
CA LEU A 99 7.48 10.28 7.99
C LEU A 99 8.45 10.79 6.90
N ALA A 100 9.01 11.97 7.11
CA ALA A 100 10.09 12.47 6.27
C ALA A 100 11.19 13.10 7.12
N THR A 101 12.43 12.93 6.65
CA THR A 101 13.58 13.63 7.21
C THR A 101 14.03 14.73 6.26
N GLY A 102 14.27 15.93 6.82
CA GLY A 102 14.79 17.08 6.05
C GLY A 102 16.32 17.12 5.94
N SER A 103 17.03 16.14 6.46
CA SER A 103 18.50 16.17 6.58
C SER A 103 19.12 14.86 6.12
N ARG A 104 20.24 14.94 5.38
CA ARG A 104 21.11 13.81 5.05
C ARG A 104 21.87 13.23 6.26
N LYS A 105 21.68 13.78 7.45
CA LYS A 105 22.26 13.25 8.68
C LYS A 105 21.30 12.24 9.26
N GLU A 106 21.85 11.12 9.68
CA GLU A 106 21.14 10.04 10.38
C GLU A 106 20.19 10.60 11.44
N THR A 107 18.91 10.30 11.26
CA THR A 107 17.90 10.66 12.25
C THR A 107 17.52 9.38 12.95
N GLN A 108 17.88 9.27 14.20
CA GLN A 108 17.43 8.17 15.04
C GLN A 108 16.00 8.45 15.50
N LEU A 109 15.10 7.55 15.16
CA LEU A 109 13.77 7.51 15.77
C LEU A 109 13.87 6.82 17.13
N PRO A 110 13.00 7.16 18.09
CA PRO A 110 12.85 6.36 19.29
C PRO A 110 12.45 4.94 18.87
N ALA A 111 13.05 3.93 19.48
CA ALA A 111 12.73 2.53 19.21
C ALA A 111 11.26 2.22 19.57
N ARG A 112 10.71 2.98 20.51
CA ARG A 112 9.37 2.78 21.05
C ARG A 112 8.72 4.10 21.43
N ILE A 113 7.40 4.18 21.20
CA ILE A 113 6.51 5.25 21.67
C ILE A 113 5.55 4.70 22.73
N ASP A 114 4.88 5.60 23.44
CA ASP A 114 3.69 5.24 24.23
C ASP A 114 2.47 5.14 23.30
N ALA A 115 2.00 3.91 23.07
CA ALA A 115 0.83 3.65 22.25
C ALA A 115 -0.51 3.91 22.96
N GLY A 116 -0.51 4.08 24.30
CA GLY A 116 -1.71 4.30 25.09
C GLY A 116 -2.54 5.50 24.62
N PRO A 117 -1.95 6.70 24.48
CA PRO A 117 -2.65 7.88 23.97
C PRO A 117 -3.18 7.70 22.53
N VAL A 118 -2.46 6.99 21.65
CA VAL A 118 -2.92 6.67 20.30
C VAL A 118 -4.16 5.78 20.36
N LEU A 119 -4.12 4.73 21.17
CA LEU A 119 -5.26 3.83 21.37
C LEU A 119 -6.47 4.57 21.95
N ALA A 120 -6.26 5.48 22.90
CA ALA A 120 -7.34 6.33 23.44
C ALA A 120 -8.01 7.18 22.35
N ILE A 121 -7.23 7.86 21.52
CA ILE A 121 -7.74 8.64 20.38
C ILE A 121 -8.55 7.75 19.42
N LEU A 122 -8.03 6.58 19.06
CA LEU A 122 -8.73 5.67 18.16
C LEU A 122 -10.06 5.17 18.73
N ARG A 123 -10.17 4.99 20.06
CA ARG A 123 -11.42 4.67 20.75
C ARG A 123 -12.40 5.85 20.77
N GLU A 124 -11.95 7.03 21.18
CA GLU A 124 -12.76 8.24 21.21
C GLU A 124 -13.38 8.59 19.85
N GLN A 125 -12.64 8.29 18.78
CA GLN A 125 -13.06 8.54 17.41
C GLN A 125 -13.81 7.36 16.76
N GLY A 126 -14.11 6.32 17.53
CA GLY A 126 -14.87 5.15 17.06
C GLY A 126 -14.15 4.32 15.98
N VAL A 127 -12.85 4.47 15.84
CA VAL A 127 -12.01 3.60 14.98
C VAL A 127 -11.81 2.25 15.63
N ILE A 128 -11.61 2.23 16.93
CA ILE A 128 -11.59 1.04 17.77
C ILE A 128 -12.82 1.11 18.70
N ARG A 129 -13.58 0.03 18.78
CA ARG A 129 -14.75 -0.06 19.65
C ARG A 129 -14.32 0.08 21.11
N GLU A 130 -15.04 0.88 21.89
CA GLU A 130 -14.70 1.19 23.29
C GLU A 130 -14.53 -0.08 24.15
N SER A 131 -15.46 -1.05 24.01
CA SER A 131 -15.46 -2.32 24.75
C SER A 131 -14.52 -3.37 24.19
N ALA A 132 -13.86 -3.13 23.04
CA ALA A 132 -13.00 -4.14 22.41
C ALA A 132 -11.72 -4.37 23.23
N GLN A 133 -11.37 -5.64 23.38
CA GLN A 133 -10.05 -6.01 23.90
C GLN A 133 -9.02 -5.81 22.80
N VAL A 134 -8.13 -4.84 22.98
CA VAL A 134 -7.12 -4.44 22.00
C VAL A 134 -5.78 -4.22 22.66
N TRP A 135 -4.76 -4.79 22.07
CA TRP A 135 -3.36 -4.44 22.30
C TRP A 135 -2.85 -3.63 21.10
N LEU A 136 -2.11 -2.56 21.36
CA LEU A 136 -1.40 -1.78 20.35
C LEU A 136 0.06 -1.66 20.78
N GLY A 137 1.00 -2.16 19.97
CA GLY A 137 2.43 -2.07 20.20
C GLY A 137 2.95 -0.65 20.03
N GLY A 138 3.95 -0.30 20.82
CA GLY A 138 4.63 1.00 20.74
C GLY A 138 5.85 1.00 19.82
N GLU A 139 6.27 -0.15 19.30
CA GLU A 139 7.40 -0.26 18.38
C GLU A 139 7.05 0.34 17.02
N LEU A 140 7.98 1.18 16.49
CA LEU A 140 7.86 1.74 15.13
C LEU A 140 8.45 0.75 14.13
N LEU A 141 7.66 -0.22 13.70
CA LEU A 141 8.12 -1.34 12.88
C LEU A 141 8.48 -0.90 11.46
N HIS A 142 9.61 -1.41 10.96
CA HIS A 142 10.01 -1.25 9.56
C HIS A 142 9.13 -2.09 8.63
N PRO A 143 8.88 -1.66 7.36
CA PRO A 143 8.15 -2.47 6.39
C PRO A 143 8.66 -3.91 6.26
N ASP A 144 9.98 -4.11 6.24
CA ASP A 144 10.58 -5.44 6.09
C ASP A 144 10.30 -6.34 7.30
N THR A 145 10.14 -5.76 8.50
CA THR A 145 9.74 -6.52 9.69
C THR A 145 8.32 -7.06 9.53
N LEU A 146 7.39 -6.23 9.03
CA LEU A 146 6.03 -6.66 8.75
C LEU A 146 5.97 -7.65 7.58
N ALA A 147 6.75 -7.41 6.51
CA ALA A 147 6.83 -8.31 5.36
C ALA A 147 7.43 -9.68 5.72
N GLY A 148 8.21 -9.75 6.79
CA GLY A 148 8.74 -10.99 7.35
C GLY A 148 7.68 -11.86 8.05
N LEU A 149 6.50 -11.32 8.38
CA LEU A 149 5.39 -12.10 8.93
C LEU A 149 4.72 -12.90 7.80
N SER A 150 4.83 -14.23 7.84
CA SER A 150 4.17 -15.07 6.84
C SER A 150 2.65 -15.04 6.99
N PHE A 151 1.93 -15.35 5.92
CA PHE A 151 0.47 -15.51 5.98
C PHE A 151 0.06 -16.59 7.00
N GLY A 152 0.82 -17.69 7.10
CA GLY A 152 0.58 -18.75 8.07
C GLY A 152 0.75 -18.26 9.51
N GLN A 153 1.79 -17.46 9.81
CA GLN A 153 1.94 -16.85 11.13
C GLN A 153 0.78 -15.91 11.48
N LEU A 154 0.34 -15.07 10.54
CA LEU A 154 -0.82 -14.19 10.74
C LEU A 154 -2.08 -15.00 10.97
N TRP A 155 -2.26 -16.10 10.22
CA TRP A 155 -3.37 -17.03 10.38
C TRP A 155 -3.36 -17.73 11.74
N GLN A 156 -2.21 -18.24 12.17
CA GLN A 156 -2.08 -18.86 13.51
C GLN A 156 -2.42 -17.85 14.62
N CYS A 157 -1.96 -16.60 14.48
CA CYS A 157 -2.33 -15.54 15.42
C CYS A 157 -3.83 -15.26 15.41
N SER A 158 -4.47 -15.26 14.22
CA SER A 158 -5.90 -15.01 14.10
C SER A 158 -6.76 -16.10 14.76
N GLN A 159 -6.26 -17.32 14.89
CA GLN A 159 -6.98 -18.41 15.58
C GLN A 159 -6.94 -18.31 17.12
N SER A 160 -6.22 -17.33 17.66
CA SER A 160 -6.09 -17.18 19.12
C SER A 160 -7.37 -16.63 19.74
N ALA A 161 -7.85 -17.28 20.80
CA ALA A 161 -9.00 -16.85 21.58
C ALA A 161 -8.67 -15.79 22.65
N GLY A 162 -7.43 -15.31 22.70
CA GLY A 162 -6.95 -14.32 23.69
C GLY A 162 -5.73 -13.56 23.19
N LEU A 163 -5.40 -12.47 23.87
CA LEU A 163 -4.24 -11.65 23.52
C LEU A 163 -2.92 -12.14 24.14
N GLU A 164 -2.98 -13.13 25.03
CA GLU A 164 -1.78 -13.63 25.71
C GLU A 164 -0.79 -14.27 24.74
N GLY A 165 0.47 -13.84 24.83
CA GLY A 165 1.55 -14.35 23.97
C GLY A 165 1.59 -13.79 22.57
N LEU A 166 0.50 -13.22 22.02
CA LEU A 166 0.46 -12.68 20.66
C LEU A 166 1.44 -11.50 20.46
N PRO A 167 1.54 -10.53 21.39
CA PRO A 167 2.50 -9.44 21.24
C PRO A 167 3.95 -9.93 21.07
N GLN A 168 4.34 -10.97 21.78
CA GLN A 168 5.68 -11.56 21.73
C GLN A 168 5.93 -12.32 20.42
N THR A 169 4.91 -13.00 19.90
CA THR A 169 4.97 -13.72 18.62
C THR A 169 5.11 -12.75 17.45
N LEU A 170 4.43 -11.61 17.54
CA LEU A 170 4.38 -10.58 16.49
C LEU A 170 5.49 -9.52 16.63
N ALA A 171 6.17 -9.46 17.80
CA ALA A 171 7.27 -8.54 18.02
C ALA A 171 8.46 -8.93 17.12
N GLY A 172 8.55 -8.30 15.98
CA GLY A 172 9.70 -8.45 15.09
C GLY A 172 10.97 -7.88 15.74
N THR A 173 12.12 -8.37 15.34
CA THR A 173 13.40 -7.78 15.75
C THR A 173 13.52 -6.38 15.13
N PRO A 174 13.69 -5.31 15.93
CA PRO A 174 13.89 -3.97 15.39
C PRO A 174 15.10 -3.98 14.46
N VAL A 175 14.89 -3.59 13.21
CA VAL A 175 15.99 -3.41 12.26
C VAL A 175 16.45 -1.96 12.39
N PRO A 176 17.72 -1.71 12.79
CA PRO A 176 18.27 -0.37 12.77
C PRO A 176 18.39 0.05 11.29
N VAL A 177 17.62 1.03 10.87
CA VAL A 177 17.60 1.52 9.50
C VAL A 177 17.90 3.00 9.49
N HIS A 178 18.83 3.37 8.63
CA HIS A 178 19.11 4.76 8.30
C HIS A 178 18.12 5.20 7.23
N GLU A 179 17.24 6.14 7.57
CA GLU A 179 16.21 6.61 6.67
C GLU A 179 16.57 7.97 6.10
N GLU A 180 16.45 8.09 4.78
CA GLU A 180 16.53 9.36 4.08
C GLU A 180 15.22 9.66 3.33
N GLY A 181 14.83 10.93 3.29
CA GLY A 181 13.64 11.36 2.57
C GLY A 181 12.35 10.91 3.24
N VAL A 182 11.40 10.40 2.44
CA VAL A 182 10.10 9.91 2.92
C VAL A 182 10.16 8.41 3.16
N PHE A 183 9.74 7.99 4.34
CA PHE A 183 9.72 6.59 4.75
C PHE A 183 8.45 6.26 5.53
N VAL A 184 8.16 4.99 5.72
CA VAL A 184 6.99 4.50 6.45
C VAL A 184 7.40 3.65 7.65
N ARG A 185 6.63 3.76 8.72
CA ARG A 185 6.67 2.90 9.91
C ARG A 185 5.26 2.43 10.22
N TYR A 186 5.16 1.39 11.02
CA TYR A 186 3.87 0.81 11.38
C TYR A 186 3.77 0.61 12.88
N LEU A 187 2.59 0.89 13.42
CA LEU A 187 2.17 0.40 14.71
C LEU A 187 1.37 -0.87 14.50
N LEU A 188 1.77 -1.95 15.16
CA LEU A 188 1.11 -3.24 15.09
C LEU A 188 0.10 -3.38 16.22
N GLY A 189 -1.08 -3.87 15.93
CA GLY A 189 -2.13 -4.11 16.90
C GLY A 189 -2.81 -5.45 16.73
N VAL A 190 -3.41 -5.91 17.80
CA VAL A 190 -4.25 -7.11 17.84
C VAL A 190 -5.54 -6.78 18.58
N ALA A 191 -6.68 -7.15 18.02
CA ALA A 191 -7.98 -6.98 18.63
C ALA A 191 -8.71 -8.32 18.67
N LEU A 192 -9.48 -8.58 19.73
CA LEU A 192 -10.35 -9.77 19.77
C LEU A 192 -11.70 -9.45 19.14
N GLN A 193 -12.11 -10.28 18.20
CA GLN A 193 -13.41 -10.32 17.59
C GLN A 193 -14.25 -11.42 18.25
N GLU A 194 -15.46 -11.10 18.64
CA GLU A 194 -16.47 -12.07 19.10
C GLU A 194 -17.55 -12.20 18.02
N ALA A 195 -18.05 -13.40 17.77
CA ALA A 195 -18.96 -13.69 16.65
C ALA A 195 -20.20 -12.79 16.60
N ASP A 196 -20.81 -12.55 17.77
CA ASP A 196 -22.05 -11.78 17.87
C ASP A 196 -21.81 -10.28 18.08
N GLN A 197 -20.57 -9.81 18.01
CA GLN A 197 -20.23 -8.42 18.24
C GLN A 197 -19.81 -7.73 16.94
N PRO A 198 -20.07 -6.42 16.81
CA PRO A 198 -19.52 -5.63 15.71
C PRO A 198 -17.97 -5.74 15.67
N ALA A 199 -17.39 -5.50 14.52
CA ALA A 199 -15.93 -5.52 14.36
C ALA A 199 -15.22 -4.66 15.41
N PRO A 200 -14.17 -5.16 16.07
CA PRO A 200 -13.46 -4.44 17.14
C PRO A 200 -12.69 -3.24 16.61
N VAL A 201 -12.27 -3.30 15.35
CA VAL A 201 -11.51 -2.25 14.65
C VAL A 201 -12.20 -1.96 13.33
N ARG A 202 -12.38 -0.68 13.01
CA ARG A 202 -12.83 -0.25 11.69
C ARG A 202 -11.65 -0.36 10.72
N LEU A 203 -11.58 -1.48 10.02
CA LEU A 203 -10.59 -1.71 8.97
C LEU A 203 -10.99 -0.99 7.69
N GLY A 204 -10.06 -0.25 7.09
CA GLY A 204 -10.38 0.56 5.91
C GLY A 204 -11.26 1.78 6.21
N GLY A 205 -11.69 2.48 5.18
CA GLY A 205 -12.58 3.62 5.30
C GLY A 205 -11.89 4.99 5.35
N MET A 206 -12.61 6.01 5.86
CA MET A 206 -12.13 7.39 5.88
C MET A 206 -11.45 7.74 7.21
N VAL A 207 -10.39 8.53 7.11
CA VAL A 207 -9.57 8.92 8.27
C VAL A 207 -10.26 10.00 9.12
N GLY A 208 -11.06 10.87 8.52
CA GLY A 208 -11.65 11.98 9.26
C GLY A 208 -10.61 12.81 10.03
N ASP A 209 -11.05 13.41 11.13
CA ASP A 209 -10.18 14.27 11.95
C ASP A 209 -9.23 13.49 12.89
N TRP A 210 -9.46 12.20 13.10
CA TRP A 210 -8.67 11.40 14.03
C TRP A 210 -7.20 11.27 13.61
N GLY A 211 -6.92 11.25 12.31
CA GLY A 211 -5.57 11.17 11.77
C GLY A 211 -4.70 12.34 12.21
N MET A 212 -5.27 13.57 12.26
CA MET A 212 -4.57 14.74 12.76
C MET A 212 -4.32 14.67 14.27
N LEU A 213 -5.23 14.11 15.04
CA LEU A 213 -5.08 13.94 16.48
C LEU A 213 -3.95 12.94 16.80
N VAL A 214 -3.94 11.81 16.12
CA VAL A 214 -2.87 10.80 16.24
C VAL A 214 -1.53 11.40 15.81
N MET A 215 -1.49 12.12 14.69
CA MET A 215 -0.27 12.79 14.23
C MET A 215 0.29 13.75 15.28
N ARG A 216 -0.53 14.61 15.87
CA ARG A 216 -0.10 15.58 16.90
C ARG A 216 0.46 14.87 18.13
N ASN A 217 -0.20 13.81 18.57
CA ASN A 217 0.26 13.00 19.70
C ASN A 217 1.62 12.36 19.41
N LEU A 218 1.76 11.69 18.27
CA LEU A 218 3.01 11.06 17.85
C LEU A 218 4.14 12.06 17.65
N ALA A 219 3.86 13.22 17.04
CA ALA A 219 4.85 14.27 16.82
C ALA A 219 5.43 14.78 18.16
N ALA A 220 4.60 14.87 19.21
CA ALA A 220 5.04 15.25 20.54
C ALA A 220 5.94 14.17 21.17
N GLN A 221 5.70 12.89 20.87
CA GLN A 221 6.52 11.78 21.41
C GLN A 221 7.84 11.57 20.66
N LEU A 222 7.86 11.86 19.35
CA LEU A 222 9.07 11.68 18.54
C LEU A 222 10.19 12.65 18.91
N GLU A 223 9.88 13.81 19.55
CA GLU A 223 10.81 14.82 20.07
C GLU A 223 11.98 15.21 19.13
N THR A 224 11.84 14.89 17.85
CA THR A 224 12.94 15.04 16.88
C THR A 224 12.61 16.16 15.91
N PRO A 225 13.26 17.35 16.03
CA PRO A 225 12.95 18.51 15.18
C PRO A 225 13.26 18.30 13.71
N ARG A 226 13.83 17.16 13.34
CA ARG A 226 14.24 16.80 11.97
C ARG A 226 13.30 15.85 11.26
N VAL A 227 12.30 15.31 11.96
CA VAL A 227 11.31 14.41 11.40
C VAL A 227 9.99 15.12 11.30
N THR A 228 9.42 15.13 10.10
CA THR A 228 8.05 15.55 9.86
C THR A 228 7.18 14.31 9.78
N LEU A 229 6.15 14.24 10.58
CA LEU A 229 5.11 13.22 10.48
C LEU A 229 3.96 13.79 9.64
N PHE A 230 3.55 13.04 8.64
CA PHE A 230 2.39 13.40 7.82
C PHE A 230 1.10 12.93 8.48
N PRO A 231 -0.03 13.65 8.27
CA PRO A 231 -1.33 13.17 8.71
C PRO A 231 -1.55 11.76 8.20
N ILE A 232 -2.07 10.88 9.05
CA ILE A 232 -2.31 9.49 8.67
C ILE A 232 -3.47 9.48 7.67
N PRO A 233 -3.23 9.20 6.39
CA PRO A 233 -4.27 9.18 5.38
C PRO A 233 -4.95 7.81 5.23
N ALA A 234 -4.58 6.83 6.06
CA ALA A 234 -5.13 5.49 6.06
C ALA A 234 -5.60 5.07 7.44
N VAL A 235 -6.64 4.27 7.47
CA VAL A 235 -7.16 3.61 8.68
C VAL A 235 -6.34 2.35 8.98
N PRO A 236 -6.42 1.79 10.20
CA PRO A 236 -5.90 0.47 10.48
C PRO A 236 -6.43 -0.55 9.47
N ASN A 237 -5.58 -1.49 9.06
CA ASN A 237 -5.96 -2.56 8.16
C ASN A 237 -5.23 -3.86 8.53
N LEU A 238 -5.69 -5.00 8.02
CA LEU A 238 -4.96 -6.26 8.14
C LEU A 238 -3.52 -6.07 7.67
N VAL A 239 -2.57 -6.73 8.33
CA VAL A 239 -1.13 -6.48 8.13
C VAL A 239 -0.72 -6.47 6.65
N PRO A 240 -1.10 -7.44 5.78
CA PRO A 240 -0.67 -7.41 4.38
C PRO A 240 -1.20 -6.19 3.63
N GLU A 241 -2.45 -5.80 3.89
CA GLU A 241 -3.06 -4.64 3.24
C GLU A 241 -2.51 -3.32 3.81
N ALA A 242 -2.28 -3.24 5.13
CA ALA A 242 -1.64 -2.08 5.74
C ALA A 242 -0.23 -1.84 5.17
N LEU A 243 0.54 -2.92 4.97
CA LEU A 243 1.87 -2.85 4.37
C LEU A 243 1.80 -2.28 2.95
N ARG A 244 0.90 -2.80 2.11
CA ARG A 244 0.68 -2.31 0.75
C ARG A 244 0.28 -0.83 0.73
N GLN A 245 -0.69 -0.46 1.57
CA GLN A 245 -1.16 0.92 1.67
C GLN A 245 -0.06 1.87 2.13
N GLY A 246 0.69 1.53 3.16
CA GLY A 246 1.77 2.38 3.66
C GLY A 246 2.87 2.61 2.61
N LEU A 247 3.22 1.60 1.82
CA LEU A 247 4.18 1.74 0.72
C LEU A 247 3.64 2.65 -0.40
N ALA A 248 2.36 2.52 -0.75
CA ALA A 248 1.72 3.40 -1.73
C ALA A 248 1.67 4.85 -1.23
N LEU A 249 1.32 5.07 0.04
CA LEU A 249 1.32 6.39 0.66
C LEU A 249 2.71 7.04 0.69
N ARG A 250 3.75 6.26 0.94
CA ARG A 250 5.13 6.74 0.86
C ARG A 250 5.45 7.28 -0.55
N LEU A 251 5.05 6.56 -1.59
CA LEU A 251 5.23 7.00 -2.98
C LEU A 251 4.44 8.28 -3.27
N ASP A 252 3.20 8.36 -2.80
CA ASP A 252 2.33 9.55 -2.97
C ASP A 252 2.95 10.79 -2.34
N VAL A 253 3.38 10.70 -1.09
CA VAL A 253 4.03 11.82 -0.38
C VAL A 253 5.37 12.19 -1.05
N ASN A 254 6.14 11.21 -1.50
CA ASN A 254 7.37 11.45 -2.27
C ASN A 254 7.10 12.22 -3.56
N MET A 255 6.06 11.82 -4.31
CA MET A 255 5.65 12.51 -5.54
C MET A 255 5.22 13.95 -5.26
N GLN A 256 4.41 14.16 -4.21
CA GLN A 256 3.98 15.50 -3.80
C GLN A 256 5.16 16.42 -3.44
N MET A 257 6.11 15.90 -2.64
CA MET A 257 7.31 16.64 -2.26
C MET A 257 8.20 16.94 -3.46
N TRP A 258 8.42 15.96 -4.33
CA TRP A 258 9.18 16.11 -5.56
C TRP A 258 8.56 17.19 -6.46
N ALA A 259 7.27 17.05 -6.79
CA ALA A 259 6.58 17.98 -7.67
C ALA A 259 6.59 19.41 -7.13
N SER A 260 6.24 19.59 -5.85
CA SER A 260 6.25 20.91 -5.21
C SER A 260 7.63 21.57 -5.25
N ASN A 261 8.70 20.79 -5.07
CA ASN A 261 10.06 21.30 -5.08
C ASN A 261 10.51 21.73 -6.48
N ILE A 262 10.26 20.89 -7.50
CA ILE A 262 10.68 21.20 -8.88
C ILE A 262 9.86 22.35 -9.46
N ILE A 263 8.54 22.38 -9.24
CA ILE A 263 7.67 23.47 -9.71
C ILE A 263 8.10 24.80 -9.08
N ARG A 264 8.37 24.82 -7.77
CA ARG A 264 8.89 26.03 -7.11
C ARG A 264 10.23 26.50 -7.67
N LYS A 265 11.11 25.56 -8.05
CA LYS A 265 12.40 25.88 -8.68
C LYS A 265 12.21 26.49 -10.07
N LEU A 266 11.37 25.87 -10.91
CA LEU A 266 11.09 26.32 -12.28
C LEU A 266 10.39 27.68 -12.29
N ARG A 267 9.43 27.92 -11.40
CA ARG A 267 8.76 29.23 -11.27
C ARG A 267 9.68 30.41 -10.98
N LYS A 268 10.75 30.17 -10.21
CA LYS A 268 11.75 31.23 -9.98
C LYS A 268 12.43 31.68 -11.28
N GLY A 269 12.47 30.80 -12.29
CA GLY A 269 12.97 31.11 -13.62
C GLY A 269 11.98 31.84 -14.53
N GLY A 270 10.72 32.03 -14.09
CA GLY A 270 9.67 32.70 -14.88
C GLY A 270 9.22 31.91 -16.11
N VAL A 271 9.43 30.61 -16.14
CA VAL A 271 9.13 29.74 -17.29
C VAL A 271 7.75 29.08 -17.15
N GLU A 272 7.13 28.78 -18.28
CA GLU A 272 5.94 27.94 -18.37
C GLU A 272 6.27 26.52 -17.91
N ILE A 273 5.33 25.86 -17.24
CA ILE A 273 5.55 24.54 -16.67
C ILE A 273 4.51 23.56 -17.21
N VAL A 274 4.99 22.40 -17.65
CA VAL A 274 4.18 21.29 -18.15
C VAL A 274 4.48 20.04 -17.37
N GLY A 275 3.43 19.35 -16.93
CA GLY A 275 3.52 18.01 -16.34
C GLY A 275 3.21 16.94 -17.40
N VAL A 276 4.00 15.87 -17.44
CA VAL A 276 3.76 14.70 -18.31
C VAL A 276 3.74 13.44 -17.47
N ALA A 277 2.74 12.60 -17.71
CA ALA A 277 2.65 11.24 -17.16
C ALA A 277 2.68 10.23 -18.30
N ALA A 278 3.50 9.19 -18.17
CA ALA A 278 3.64 8.15 -19.18
C ALA A 278 3.85 6.78 -18.52
N ALA A 279 3.07 5.77 -18.92
CA ALA A 279 3.31 4.38 -18.56
C ALA A 279 4.51 3.84 -19.35
N HIS A 280 5.32 2.99 -18.72
CA HIS A 280 6.53 2.40 -19.29
C HIS A 280 6.56 0.88 -19.20
N GLU A 281 7.37 0.24 -20.07
CA GLU A 281 7.46 -1.22 -20.23
C GLU A 281 7.81 -1.98 -18.94
N ASN A 282 8.55 -1.35 -18.02
CA ASN A 282 8.95 -1.98 -16.74
C ASN A 282 7.86 -1.96 -15.66
N ASN A 283 6.60 -1.80 -16.05
CA ASN A 283 5.49 -1.75 -15.12
C ASN A 283 5.62 -0.59 -14.12
N GLU A 284 5.86 0.58 -14.66
CA GLU A 284 6.00 1.82 -13.91
C GLU A 284 5.35 2.98 -14.66
N ILE A 285 4.92 3.99 -13.91
CA ILE A 285 4.54 5.30 -14.46
C ILE A 285 5.69 6.26 -14.19
N ARG A 286 6.13 6.97 -15.21
CA ARG A 286 7.12 8.06 -15.07
C ARG A 286 6.42 9.39 -15.23
N PHE A 287 6.63 10.25 -14.26
CA PHE A 287 6.16 11.62 -14.25
C PHE A 287 7.31 12.54 -14.55
N THR A 288 7.10 13.54 -15.40
CA THR A 288 8.10 14.55 -15.72
C THR A 288 7.48 15.93 -15.56
N VAL A 289 8.22 16.83 -14.94
CA VAL A 289 7.90 18.26 -14.90
C VAL A 289 9.00 18.99 -15.66
N SER A 290 8.63 19.74 -16.69
CA SER A 290 9.56 20.39 -17.61
C SER A 290 9.03 21.73 -18.09
N SER A 291 9.84 22.47 -18.86
CA SER A 291 9.43 23.71 -19.50
C SER A 291 9.53 23.59 -21.02
N PRO A 292 8.54 24.08 -21.79
CA PRO A 292 8.62 24.10 -23.23
C PRO A 292 9.86 24.84 -23.74
N GLY A 293 10.56 24.22 -24.68
CA GLY A 293 11.77 24.80 -25.30
C GLY A 293 13.02 24.78 -24.42
N ASP A 294 12.97 24.20 -23.23
CA ASP A 294 14.11 24.05 -22.34
C ASP A 294 14.42 22.56 -22.05
N ASP A 295 15.37 22.01 -22.76
CA ASP A 295 15.78 20.60 -22.62
C ASP A 295 16.69 20.34 -21.41
N LYS A 296 17.03 21.38 -20.64
CA LYS A 296 17.94 21.26 -19.49
C LYS A 296 17.23 21.34 -18.15
N ASN A 297 16.10 22.01 -18.08
CA ASN A 297 15.35 22.22 -16.85
C ASN A 297 14.12 21.33 -16.78
N TRP A 298 14.35 20.09 -16.41
CA TRP A 298 13.29 19.10 -16.13
C TRP A 298 13.69 18.21 -14.96
N SER A 299 12.70 17.52 -14.43
CA SER A 299 12.90 16.51 -13.40
C SER A 299 11.85 15.42 -13.55
N GLY A 300 12.24 14.19 -13.24
CA GLY A 300 11.37 13.03 -13.30
C GLY A 300 11.16 12.37 -11.95
N PHE A 301 10.05 11.68 -11.83
CA PHE A 301 9.69 10.81 -10.71
C PHE A 301 9.18 9.48 -11.25
N VAL A 302 9.63 8.37 -10.67
CA VAL A 302 9.24 7.03 -11.09
C VAL A 302 8.34 6.41 -10.03
N TRP A 303 7.16 5.95 -10.47
CA TRP A 303 6.22 5.18 -9.66
C TRP A 303 6.22 3.74 -10.13
N PRO A 304 6.84 2.80 -9.40
CA PRO A 304 6.74 1.38 -9.70
C PRO A 304 5.32 0.90 -9.38
N LEU A 305 4.67 0.24 -10.36
CA LEU A 305 3.31 -0.26 -10.20
C LEU A 305 3.29 -1.58 -9.44
N ALA A 306 2.52 -1.61 -8.36
CA ALA A 306 2.16 -2.85 -7.68
C ALA A 306 0.93 -3.52 -8.36
N PRO A 307 0.72 -4.84 -8.19
CA PRO A 307 -0.36 -5.58 -8.86
C PRO A 307 -1.77 -5.06 -8.60
N LEU A 308 -2.00 -4.34 -7.48
CA LEU A 308 -3.30 -3.76 -7.13
C LEU A 308 -3.41 -2.26 -7.41
N ASP A 309 -2.37 -1.65 -7.94
CA ASP A 309 -2.41 -0.24 -8.29
C ASP A 309 -3.31 0.00 -9.50
N SER A 310 -4.07 1.09 -9.47
CA SER A 310 -4.81 1.59 -10.63
C SER A 310 -4.00 2.72 -11.25
N VAL A 311 -3.63 2.52 -12.52
CA VAL A 311 -2.93 3.52 -13.34
C VAL A 311 -3.75 4.80 -13.42
N GLU A 312 -5.05 4.67 -13.68
CA GLU A 312 -5.97 5.79 -13.82
C GLU A 312 -6.01 6.64 -12.54
N ARG A 313 -6.09 5.99 -11.37
CA ARG A 313 -6.09 6.70 -10.08
C ARG A 313 -4.77 7.42 -9.81
N ILE A 314 -3.65 6.81 -10.13
CA ILE A 314 -2.32 7.42 -9.95
C ILE A 314 -2.18 8.64 -10.86
N GLU A 315 -2.65 8.55 -12.12
CA GLU A 315 -2.66 9.67 -13.06
C GLU A 315 -3.61 10.78 -12.62
N GLU A 316 -4.78 10.46 -12.09
CA GLU A 316 -5.72 11.43 -11.52
C GLU A 316 -5.11 12.17 -10.32
N ASN A 317 -4.44 11.44 -9.42
CA ASN A 317 -3.71 12.05 -8.30
C ASN A 317 -2.62 13.02 -8.80
N PHE A 318 -1.89 12.65 -9.84
CA PHE A 318 -0.90 13.54 -10.44
C PHE A 318 -1.54 14.78 -11.04
N ARG A 319 -2.66 14.66 -11.77
CA ARG A 319 -3.39 15.84 -12.29
C ARG A 319 -3.89 16.76 -11.19
N ALA A 320 -4.44 16.19 -10.12
CA ALA A 320 -4.89 16.93 -8.95
C ALA A 320 -3.73 17.71 -8.31
N LEU A 321 -2.60 17.04 -8.09
CA LEU A 321 -1.38 17.64 -7.56
C LEU A 321 -0.85 18.77 -8.45
N MET A 322 -0.83 18.61 -9.77
CA MET A 322 -0.44 19.67 -10.70
C MET A 322 -1.39 20.87 -10.62
N SER A 323 -2.70 20.62 -10.53
CA SER A 323 -3.72 21.66 -10.34
C SER A 323 -3.52 22.44 -9.04
N GLU A 324 -3.30 21.76 -7.92
CA GLU A 324 -2.97 22.38 -6.63
C GLU A 324 -1.71 23.23 -6.72
N CYS A 325 -0.72 22.75 -7.48
CA CYS A 325 0.47 23.50 -7.81
C CYS A 325 0.24 24.57 -8.90
N GLN A 326 -0.99 24.83 -9.34
CA GLN A 326 -1.32 25.83 -10.40
C GLN A 326 -0.59 25.58 -11.73
N VAL A 327 -0.39 24.33 -12.09
CA VAL A 327 0.09 23.89 -13.40
C VAL A 327 -1.11 23.39 -14.20
N SER A 328 -1.48 24.10 -15.28
CA SER A 328 -2.68 23.81 -16.07
C SER A 328 -2.42 22.88 -17.25
N ASP A 329 -1.20 22.85 -17.80
CA ASP A 329 -0.85 21.92 -18.89
C ASP A 329 -0.34 20.60 -18.29
N VAL A 330 -1.21 19.58 -18.33
CA VAL A 330 -0.87 18.22 -17.88
C VAL A 330 -1.23 17.23 -18.99
N ARG A 331 -0.24 16.51 -19.47
CA ARG A 331 -0.35 15.55 -20.58
C ARG A 331 -0.18 14.12 -20.06
N VAL A 332 -1.11 13.27 -20.40
CA VAL A 332 -1.03 11.83 -20.12
C VAL A 332 -0.94 11.11 -21.45
N LEU A 333 0.10 10.30 -21.62
CA LEU A 333 0.32 9.56 -22.85
C LEU A 333 -0.42 8.22 -22.78
N ALA A 334 -1.22 7.94 -23.80
CA ALA A 334 -2.01 6.70 -23.88
C ALA A 334 -1.14 5.47 -24.19
N ASP A 335 -0.03 5.68 -24.92
CA ASP A 335 0.84 4.58 -25.36
C ASP A 335 1.91 4.26 -24.31
N ILE A 336 2.18 2.96 -24.12
CA ILE A 336 3.28 2.49 -23.28
C ILE A 336 4.60 2.89 -23.90
N GLN A 337 5.44 3.56 -23.13
CA GLN A 337 6.74 4.04 -23.55
C GLN A 337 7.85 2.99 -23.32
N PRO A 338 8.92 2.98 -24.10
CA PRO A 338 10.05 2.12 -23.87
C PRO A 338 10.71 2.46 -22.52
N ASP A 339 11.26 1.45 -21.85
CA ASP A 339 12.03 1.66 -20.63
C ASP A 339 13.30 2.48 -20.88
N ARG A 340 13.99 2.19 -21.98
CA ARG A 340 15.26 2.83 -22.35
C ARG A 340 15.30 3.21 -23.83
N VAL A 341 16.01 4.30 -24.11
CA VAL A 341 16.38 4.69 -25.48
C VAL A 341 17.90 4.81 -25.51
N ASP A 342 18.55 4.14 -26.43
CA ASP A 342 20.03 4.08 -26.54
C ASP A 342 20.73 3.69 -25.23
N GLY A 343 20.11 2.76 -24.48
CA GLY A 343 20.65 2.27 -23.20
C GLY A 343 20.47 3.19 -21.99
N VAL A 344 19.90 4.37 -22.17
CA VAL A 344 19.62 5.36 -21.11
C VAL A 344 18.14 5.25 -20.69
N PRO A 345 17.81 5.31 -19.38
CA PRO A 345 16.43 5.38 -18.93
C PRO A 345 15.70 6.53 -19.61
N PHE A 346 14.55 6.22 -20.24
CA PHE A 346 13.79 7.18 -21.01
C PHE A 346 12.72 7.84 -20.16
N LEU A 347 12.70 9.18 -20.15
CA LEU A 347 11.68 10.00 -19.48
C LEU A 347 11.10 10.96 -20.52
N VAL A 348 9.80 10.92 -20.73
CA VAL A 348 9.11 11.77 -21.71
C VAL A 348 8.99 13.19 -21.18
N THR A 349 9.64 14.14 -21.83
CA THR A 349 9.47 15.57 -21.53
C THR A 349 8.27 16.17 -22.28
N CYS A 350 7.92 17.42 -21.98
CA CYS A 350 6.85 18.11 -22.72
C CYS A 350 7.17 18.30 -24.20
N ASN A 351 8.45 18.41 -24.57
CA ASN A 351 8.88 18.54 -25.96
C ASN A 351 8.70 17.23 -26.72
N ASP A 352 9.04 16.09 -26.08
CA ASP A 352 8.82 14.75 -26.64
C ASP A 352 7.32 14.45 -26.80
N ALA A 353 6.51 14.86 -25.82
CA ALA A 353 5.06 14.67 -25.86
C ALA A 353 4.37 15.53 -26.92
N ALA A 354 4.92 16.71 -27.26
CA ALA A 354 4.40 17.58 -28.32
C ALA A 354 4.72 17.08 -29.74
N ALA A 355 5.78 16.29 -29.88
CA ALA A 355 6.20 15.71 -31.17
C ALA A 355 5.35 14.50 -31.58
N ARG A 356 4.49 13.99 -30.69
CA ARG A 356 3.64 12.82 -30.95
C ARG A 356 2.20 13.27 -31.22
N PRO A 357 1.63 13.02 -32.41
CA PRO A 357 0.20 13.30 -32.64
C PRO A 357 -0.63 12.44 -31.70
N ALA A 358 -1.70 13.05 -31.15
CA ALA A 358 -2.68 12.41 -30.29
C ALA A 358 -3.46 11.31 -31.03
#